data_d619414c74aad7c9d2c557e6acbe1ddc
#
_entry.id   d619414c74aad7c9d2c557e6acbe1ddc
#
_cell.length_a   1.000
_cell.length_b   1.000
_cell.length_c   1.000
_cell.angle_alpha   90.00
_cell.angle_beta   90.00
_cell.angle_gamma   90.00
#
_symmetry.space_group_name_H-M   'P 1'
#
loop_
_entity.id
_entity.type
_entity.pdbx_description
1 polymer ?
#
loop_
_entity_poly.entity_id
_entity_poly.type
_entity_poly.pdbx_seq_one_letter_code
_entity_poly.pdbx_strand_id
1 'polypeptide(L)'
;DMFKQYAPTGLLWDMSEAYANAKFQSHLILPEINENLKDEEGHLYGFAPTYGNGCVTYVKQAWLDAVGLKAEDIKTYDDYYNMLLKFHNEDPDGDGVTGDTYGVIAAGFIGNEAPYVNYLPEFWQDAYPAILQDDNGTWYDGFQTDATKAALLRLQQAYKDGAIDPETLTASTKIAREKWFSNDQTGSSGVFTYWAGSWYQTLTDNLIKNNVDEKLVELAPIAEVGAYLNREAPVWVIIDDGDGDNSREQAIFDAFIETMMDGDKVQTLWTYGAEDVHWSTKAESFTINAGTEKEKSYEYEDGQFHLKQSPNDPNSVWKKNAMDPALVICSLDNGFNDISSLAAEGNKFFTENCKDAPQSPTSETYTNESGTIYDAKLAAITSVVVDGGDVDAAMQTYVDTVGSIIDQCLAELNQ
;
A
#
# COMPACT_ATOMS: atom_id res chain seq x y z
N ASP A 1 -4.81 -12.30 -11.36
CA ASP A 1 -3.37 -12.08 -11.26
C ASP A 1 -2.64 -12.75 -12.41
N MET A 2 -1.87 -11.96 -13.20
CA MET A 2 -1.17 -12.47 -14.39
C MET A 2 -0.22 -13.64 -14.08
N PHE A 3 0.48 -13.59 -12.96
CA PHE A 3 1.37 -14.69 -12.57
C PHE A 3 0.63 -16.03 -12.47
N LYS A 4 -0.43 -16.10 -11.68
CA LYS A 4 -1.24 -17.33 -11.52
C LYS A 4 -1.91 -17.80 -12.81
N GLN A 5 -2.25 -16.85 -13.70
CA GLN A 5 -2.83 -17.17 -15.01
C GLN A 5 -1.82 -17.81 -15.95
N TYR A 6 -0.56 -17.35 -15.93
CA TYR A 6 0.46 -17.81 -16.88
C TYR A 6 1.34 -18.95 -16.36
N ALA A 7 1.49 -19.12 -15.05
CA ALA A 7 2.30 -20.20 -14.48
C ALA A 7 1.95 -21.61 -15.04
N PRO A 8 0.67 -22.00 -15.15
CA PRO A 8 0.32 -23.35 -15.65
C PRO A 8 0.37 -23.49 -17.18
N THR A 9 0.67 -22.43 -17.94
CA THR A 9 0.57 -22.46 -19.42
C THR A 9 1.82 -22.93 -20.12
N GLY A 10 2.95 -23.09 -19.41
CA GLY A 10 4.25 -23.37 -20.00
C GLY A 10 4.92 -22.14 -20.64
N LEU A 11 4.35 -20.95 -20.47
CA LEU A 11 4.96 -19.70 -20.95
C LEU A 11 6.10 -19.21 -20.05
N LEU A 12 6.06 -19.60 -18.78
CA LEU A 12 7.03 -19.17 -17.79
C LEU A 12 8.06 -20.28 -17.56
N TRP A 13 9.32 -19.86 -17.48
CA TRP A 13 10.40 -20.79 -17.17
C TRP A 13 10.33 -21.25 -15.71
N ASP A 14 10.46 -22.56 -15.49
CA ASP A 14 10.60 -23.13 -14.16
C ASP A 14 12.00 -22.86 -13.61
N MET A 15 12.08 -21.95 -12.66
CA MET A 15 13.34 -21.56 -12.02
C MET A 15 13.65 -22.33 -10.74
N SER A 16 12.92 -23.40 -10.43
CA SER A 16 13.06 -24.15 -9.16
C SER A 16 14.48 -24.61 -8.90
N GLU A 17 15.13 -25.23 -9.92
CA GLU A 17 16.50 -25.71 -9.79
C GLU A 17 17.50 -24.56 -9.64
N ALA A 18 17.36 -23.50 -10.44
CA ALA A 18 18.20 -22.32 -10.37
C ALA A 18 18.06 -21.63 -9.00
N TYR A 19 16.85 -21.49 -8.49
CA TYR A 19 16.59 -20.92 -7.17
C TYR A 19 17.17 -21.77 -6.03
N ALA A 20 17.00 -23.10 -6.09
CA ALA A 20 17.53 -24.01 -5.07
C ALA A 20 19.08 -24.01 -5.01
N ASN A 21 19.71 -23.77 -6.17
CA ASN A 21 21.17 -23.69 -6.28
C ASN A 21 21.72 -22.26 -6.28
N ALA A 22 20.86 -21.25 -6.07
CA ALA A 22 21.26 -19.86 -6.12
C ALA A 22 22.33 -19.55 -5.07
N LYS A 23 23.37 -18.86 -5.51
CA LYS A 23 24.57 -18.53 -4.75
C LYS A 23 24.29 -17.75 -3.46
N PHE A 24 23.25 -16.92 -3.48
CA PHE A 24 22.88 -16.03 -2.38
C PHE A 24 21.58 -16.43 -1.68
N GLN A 25 21.02 -17.61 -1.95
CA GLN A 25 19.77 -18.04 -1.34
C GLN A 25 19.83 -18.01 0.22
N SER A 26 20.98 -18.34 0.80
CA SER A 26 21.18 -18.30 2.25
C SER A 26 21.14 -16.89 2.87
N HIS A 27 21.12 -15.85 2.03
CA HIS A 27 21.00 -14.46 2.47
C HIS A 27 19.54 -14.02 2.64
N LEU A 28 18.58 -14.83 2.18
CA LEU A 28 17.16 -14.53 2.37
C LEU A 28 16.79 -14.65 3.85
N ILE A 29 16.16 -13.60 4.40
CA ILE A 29 15.65 -13.57 5.78
C ILE A 29 14.20 -14.00 5.89
N LEU A 30 13.49 -14.04 4.75
CA LEU A 30 12.09 -14.46 4.62
C LEU A 30 11.93 -15.43 3.42
N PRO A 31 12.62 -16.59 3.43
CA PRO A 31 12.60 -17.52 2.30
C PRO A 31 11.20 -18.11 2.04
N GLU A 32 10.35 -18.18 3.06
CA GLU A 32 8.97 -18.69 2.97
C GLU A 32 8.12 -17.95 1.93
N ILE A 33 8.41 -16.69 1.64
CA ILE A 33 7.68 -15.93 0.62
C ILE A 33 7.81 -16.60 -0.75
N ASN A 34 9.01 -17.01 -1.12
CA ASN A 34 9.24 -17.70 -2.39
C ASN A 34 8.86 -19.18 -2.33
N GLU A 35 8.99 -19.81 -1.16
CA GLU A 35 8.49 -21.18 -0.98
C GLU A 35 6.96 -21.28 -1.17
N ASN A 36 6.22 -20.28 -0.73
CA ASN A 36 4.76 -20.20 -0.88
C ASN A 36 4.30 -19.88 -2.32
N LEU A 37 5.22 -19.50 -3.21
CA LEU A 37 4.92 -19.30 -4.64
C LEU A 37 5.01 -20.59 -5.46
N LYS A 38 5.53 -21.67 -4.90
CA LYS A 38 5.62 -22.97 -5.56
C LYS A 38 4.23 -23.58 -5.77
N ASP A 39 4.05 -24.23 -6.91
CA ASP A 39 2.86 -25.02 -7.16
C ASP A 39 2.84 -26.32 -6.33
N GLU A 40 1.77 -27.12 -6.48
CA GLU A 40 1.61 -28.39 -5.74
C GLU A 40 2.69 -29.41 -6.12
N GLU A 41 3.34 -29.28 -7.27
CA GLU A 41 4.40 -30.16 -7.78
C GLU A 41 5.78 -29.65 -7.37
N GLY A 42 5.87 -28.47 -6.74
CA GLY A 42 7.09 -27.83 -6.24
C GLY A 42 7.80 -26.94 -7.25
N HIS A 43 7.18 -26.62 -8.38
CA HIS A 43 7.75 -25.73 -9.38
C HIS A 43 7.63 -24.26 -8.99
N LEU A 44 8.66 -23.48 -9.26
CA LEU A 44 8.74 -22.04 -9.00
C LEU A 44 8.83 -21.28 -10.32
N TYR A 45 7.76 -20.59 -10.69
CA TYR A 45 7.68 -19.81 -11.92
C TYR A 45 7.90 -18.30 -11.76
N GLY A 46 8.14 -17.85 -10.54
CA GLY A 46 8.38 -16.45 -10.26
C GLY A 46 9.12 -16.23 -8.95
N PHE A 47 9.92 -15.19 -8.90
CA PHE A 47 10.68 -14.79 -7.72
C PHE A 47 10.13 -13.48 -7.15
N ALA A 48 9.78 -13.49 -5.87
CA ALA A 48 9.39 -12.30 -5.12
C ALA A 48 10.60 -11.72 -4.37
N PRO A 49 11.09 -10.53 -4.73
CA PRO A 49 12.19 -9.89 -4.02
C PRO A 49 11.75 -9.23 -2.72
N THR A 50 10.44 -8.99 -2.58
CA THR A 50 9.81 -8.39 -1.39
C THR A 50 8.60 -9.21 -1.00
N TYR A 51 8.17 -9.12 0.27
CA TYR A 51 6.83 -9.55 0.60
C TYR A 51 5.80 -8.56 0.04
N GLY A 52 4.53 -8.92 0.13
CA GLY A 52 3.44 -8.04 -0.22
C GLY A 52 3.42 -6.78 0.65
N ASN A 53 2.56 -5.87 0.30
CA ASN A 53 2.32 -4.65 1.06
C ASN A 53 0.81 -4.40 1.08
N GLY A 54 0.37 -3.54 1.97
CA GLY A 54 -1.03 -3.13 2.07
C GLY A 54 -1.14 -1.72 2.58
N CYS A 55 -2.38 -1.29 2.77
CA CYS A 55 -2.67 0.03 3.28
C CYS A 55 -2.84 -0.01 4.80
N VAL A 56 -2.34 1.01 5.47
CA VAL A 56 -2.57 1.29 6.89
C VAL A 56 -3.17 2.67 7.05
N THR A 57 -3.88 2.88 8.13
CA THR A 57 -4.49 4.16 8.45
C THR A 57 -3.50 5.02 9.21
N TYR A 58 -3.19 6.19 8.67
CA TYR A 58 -2.34 7.20 9.27
C TYR A 58 -3.17 8.33 9.85
N VAL A 59 -2.78 8.80 11.03
CA VAL A 59 -3.42 9.92 11.73
C VAL A 59 -2.38 10.98 12.05
N LYS A 60 -2.70 12.25 11.90
CA LYS A 60 -1.87 13.37 12.33
C LYS A 60 -1.87 13.43 13.87
N GLN A 61 -0.70 13.31 14.49
CA GLN A 61 -0.57 13.31 15.96
C GLN A 61 -1.06 14.62 16.57
N ALA A 62 -0.73 15.76 15.96
CA ALA A 62 -1.16 17.07 16.47
C ALA A 62 -2.69 17.22 16.51
N TRP A 63 -3.40 16.61 15.55
CA TRP A 63 -4.86 16.60 15.54
C TRP A 63 -5.44 15.75 16.67
N LEU A 64 -4.83 14.58 16.96
CA LEU A 64 -5.21 13.80 18.13
C LEU A 64 -5.00 14.58 19.43
N ASP A 65 -3.85 15.23 19.57
CA ASP A 65 -3.52 16.02 20.75
C ASP A 65 -4.47 17.21 20.92
N ALA A 66 -4.82 17.91 19.84
CA ALA A 66 -5.73 19.06 19.84
C ALA A 66 -7.14 18.68 20.35
N VAL A 67 -7.63 17.50 19.98
CA VAL A 67 -8.97 17.02 20.41
C VAL A 67 -8.92 16.11 21.66
N GLY A 68 -7.74 15.99 22.29
CA GLY A 68 -7.56 15.26 23.56
C GLY A 68 -7.69 13.74 23.43
N LEU A 69 -7.32 13.17 22.27
CA LEU A 69 -7.35 11.73 22.00
C LEU A 69 -5.92 11.15 21.88
N LYS A 70 -5.82 9.86 22.03
CA LYS A 70 -4.60 9.08 21.78
C LYS A 70 -4.89 7.94 20.82
N ALA A 71 -3.94 7.63 19.92
CA ALA A 71 -4.09 6.55 18.97
C ALA A 71 -4.37 5.18 19.62
N GLU A 72 -3.75 4.91 20.78
CA GLU A 72 -3.93 3.69 21.56
C GLU A 72 -5.33 3.48 22.15
N ASP A 73 -6.15 4.55 22.21
CA ASP A 73 -7.53 4.50 22.70
C ASP A 73 -8.54 4.24 21.58
N ILE A 74 -8.14 4.31 20.32
CA ILE A 74 -8.98 4.04 19.15
C ILE A 74 -8.96 2.54 18.88
N LYS A 75 -9.96 1.82 19.39
CA LYS A 75 -10.00 0.34 19.37
C LYS A 75 -11.22 -0.24 18.69
N THR A 76 -12.28 0.54 18.55
CA THR A 76 -13.56 0.14 17.97
C THR A 76 -13.97 1.12 16.88
N TYR A 77 -14.95 0.73 16.08
CA TYR A 77 -15.53 1.66 15.09
C TYR A 77 -16.11 2.91 15.76
N ASP A 78 -16.74 2.78 16.91
CA ASP A 78 -17.29 3.93 17.62
C ASP A 78 -16.20 4.90 18.08
N ASP A 79 -15.05 4.40 18.54
CA ASP A 79 -13.89 5.25 18.90
C ASP A 79 -13.36 5.98 17.65
N TYR A 80 -13.17 5.26 16.56
CA TYR A 80 -12.71 5.81 15.29
C TYR A 80 -13.69 6.87 14.75
N TYR A 81 -14.97 6.56 14.73
CA TYR A 81 -15.99 7.48 14.26
C TYR A 81 -16.07 8.75 15.11
N ASN A 82 -16.00 8.61 16.45
CA ASN A 82 -15.94 9.75 17.36
C ASN A 82 -14.69 10.62 17.10
N MET A 83 -13.55 10.00 16.81
CA MET A 83 -12.33 10.74 16.43
C MET A 83 -12.58 11.57 15.16
N LEU A 84 -13.18 10.98 14.10
CA LEU A 84 -13.47 11.69 12.86
C LEU A 84 -14.44 12.86 13.10
N LEU A 85 -15.47 12.66 13.90
CA LEU A 85 -16.42 13.74 14.25
C LEU A 85 -15.77 14.86 15.05
N LYS A 86 -14.85 14.55 15.94
CA LYS A 86 -14.08 15.58 16.66
C LYS A 86 -13.19 16.38 15.69
N PHE A 87 -12.54 15.70 14.75
CA PHE A 87 -11.74 16.35 13.73
C PHE A 87 -12.58 17.27 12.83
N HIS A 88 -13.85 16.96 12.61
CA HIS A 88 -14.75 17.86 11.85
C HIS A 88 -15.33 18.98 12.71
N ASN A 89 -15.76 18.70 13.93
CA ASN A 89 -16.55 19.64 14.73
C ASN A 89 -15.73 20.57 15.65
N GLU A 90 -14.48 20.20 15.92
CA GLU A 90 -13.56 20.99 16.74
C GLU A 90 -12.58 21.77 15.82
N ASP A 91 -11.52 22.31 16.35
CA ASP A 91 -10.47 23.05 15.63
C ASP A 91 -9.14 22.26 15.73
N PRO A 92 -8.97 21.12 14.99
CA PRO A 92 -7.80 20.27 15.15
C PRO A 92 -6.55 20.83 14.45
N ASP A 93 -6.69 21.71 13.47
CA ASP A 93 -5.58 22.36 12.75
C ASP A 93 -5.17 23.69 13.37
N GLY A 94 -5.95 24.20 14.35
CA GLY A 94 -5.60 25.34 15.18
C GLY A 94 -5.70 26.71 14.49
N ASP A 95 -6.49 26.80 13.42
CA ASP A 95 -6.69 28.05 12.67
C ASP A 95 -7.74 28.99 13.30
N GLY A 96 -8.46 28.50 14.30
CA GLY A 96 -9.52 29.23 15.04
C GLY A 96 -10.91 29.08 14.43
N VAL A 97 -11.09 28.25 13.42
CA VAL A 97 -12.37 27.94 12.79
C VAL A 97 -12.77 26.50 13.13
N THR A 98 -14.05 26.26 13.34
CA THR A 98 -14.59 24.91 13.61
C THR A 98 -15.53 24.50 12.48
N GLY A 99 -15.53 23.21 12.14
CA GLY A 99 -16.44 22.65 11.14
C GLY A 99 -15.98 22.88 9.68
N ASP A 100 -14.75 23.31 9.46
CA ASP A 100 -14.16 23.51 8.13
C ASP A 100 -13.13 22.44 7.74
N THR A 101 -12.84 21.52 8.63
CA THR A 101 -11.98 20.36 8.44
C THR A 101 -12.80 19.07 8.31
N TYR A 102 -12.17 17.99 7.83
CA TYR A 102 -12.77 16.67 7.71
C TYR A 102 -12.00 15.63 8.52
N GLY A 103 -12.70 14.59 8.95
CA GLY A 103 -12.07 13.47 9.64
C GLY A 103 -11.11 12.72 8.73
N VAL A 104 -11.60 12.27 7.57
CA VAL A 104 -10.84 11.44 6.62
C VAL A 104 -11.08 11.86 5.18
N ILE A 105 -10.01 11.76 4.37
CA ILE A 105 -10.08 11.78 2.91
C ILE A 105 -9.53 10.48 2.34
N ALA A 106 -10.12 9.98 1.26
CA ALA A 106 -9.68 8.77 0.57
C ALA A 106 -9.70 8.95 -0.96
N ALA A 107 -9.09 8.01 -1.65
CA ALA A 107 -9.09 7.94 -3.11
C ALA A 107 -10.28 7.10 -3.60
N GLY A 108 -11.47 7.64 -3.51
CA GLY A 108 -12.72 6.92 -3.75
C GLY A 108 -13.22 6.17 -2.51
N PHE A 109 -14.47 5.71 -2.59
CA PHE A 109 -15.08 4.90 -1.53
C PHE A 109 -14.67 3.42 -1.58
N ILE A 110 -14.23 2.96 -2.75
CA ILE A 110 -13.54 1.67 -2.95
C ILE A 110 -12.25 1.92 -3.72
N GLY A 111 -11.22 1.11 -3.44
CA GLY A 111 -9.95 1.21 -4.16
C GLY A 111 -10.10 0.85 -5.64
N ASN A 112 -9.43 1.59 -6.49
CA ASN A 112 -9.40 1.37 -7.94
C ASN A 112 -8.10 0.71 -8.43
N GLU A 113 -7.13 0.51 -7.56
CA GLU A 113 -5.85 -0.12 -7.89
C GLU A 113 -5.94 -1.65 -7.88
N ALA A 114 -6.74 -2.19 -6.96
CA ALA A 114 -7.05 -3.61 -6.90
C ALA A 114 -8.39 -3.82 -6.18
N PRO A 115 -9.12 -4.91 -6.46
CA PRO A 115 -10.46 -5.14 -5.92
C PRO A 115 -10.55 -5.14 -4.39
N TYR A 116 -9.44 -5.43 -3.72
CA TYR A 116 -9.35 -5.50 -2.25
C TYR A 116 -8.50 -4.39 -1.63
N VAL A 117 -7.95 -3.47 -2.43
CA VAL A 117 -7.29 -2.28 -1.89
C VAL A 117 -8.34 -1.40 -1.24
N ASN A 118 -8.19 -1.21 0.05
CA ASN A 118 -9.18 -0.52 0.86
C ASN A 118 -8.58 0.73 1.49
N TYR A 119 -9.06 1.90 1.07
CA TYR A 119 -8.64 3.20 1.62
C TYR A 119 -9.55 3.70 2.74
N LEU A 120 -10.58 2.93 3.12
CA LEU A 120 -11.51 3.23 4.20
C LEU A 120 -11.82 1.95 5.02
N PRO A 121 -10.79 1.22 5.51
CA PRO A 121 -10.98 -0.10 6.11
C PRO A 121 -11.91 -0.08 7.31
N GLU A 122 -11.93 0.98 8.10
CA GLU A 122 -12.76 1.08 9.28
C GLU A 122 -14.27 1.15 8.95
N PHE A 123 -14.62 1.66 7.77
CA PHE A 123 -16.02 1.69 7.30
C PHE A 123 -16.42 0.36 6.64
N TRP A 124 -15.51 -0.24 5.88
CA TRP A 124 -15.78 -1.52 5.21
C TRP A 124 -15.71 -2.71 6.17
N GLN A 125 -14.80 -2.69 7.15
CA GLN A 125 -14.63 -3.75 8.15
C GLN A 125 -14.40 -5.13 7.51
N ASP A 126 -15.33 -6.08 7.73
CA ASP A 126 -15.33 -7.41 7.13
C ASP A 126 -16.01 -7.48 5.75
N ALA A 127 -16.55 -6.37 5.26
CA ALA A 127 -17.12 -6.30 3.94
C ALA A 127 -16.07 -6.10 2.86
N TYR A 128 -16.02 -6.99 1.90
CA TYR A 128 -15.13 -6.89 0.75
C TYR A 128 -15.98 -6.77 -0.53
N PRO A 129 -15.97 -5.61 -1.20
CA PRO A 129 -16.78 -5.38 -2.41
C PRO A 129 -16.13 -6.01 -3.64
N ALA A 130 -15.78 -7.30 -3.59
CA ALA A 130 -15.10 -8.06 -4.63
C ALA A 130 -15.74 -9.44 -4.81
N ILE A 131 -15.40 -10.13 -5.88
CA ILE A 131 -15.70 -11.57 -6.02
C ILE A 131 -14.71 -12.32 -5.14
N LEU A 132 -15.19 -13.13 -4.23
CA LEU A 132 -14.45 -13.78 -3.17
C LEU A 132 -14.75 -15.28 -3.13
N GLN A 133 -13.85 -16.03 -2.49
CA GLN A 133 -14.03 -17.43 -2.18
C GLN A 133 -14.33 -17.60 -0.69
N ASP A 134 -15.33 -18.41 -0.38
CA ASP A 134 -15.64 -18.77 1.00
C ASP A 134 -14.72 -19.88 1.52
N ASP A 135 -14.85 -20.23 2.81
CA ASP A 135 -14.04 -21.29 3.47
C ASP A 135 -14.24 -22.70 2.85
N ASN A 136 -15.26 -22.90 2.04
CA ASN A 136 -15.52 -24.15 1.32
C ASN A 136 -14.98 -24.14 -0.10
N GLY A 137 -14.32 -23.07 -0.52
CA GLY A 137 -13.81 -22.89 -1.85
C GLY A 137 -14.84 -22.41 -2.88
N THR A 138 -16.05 -21.99 -2.45
CA THR A 138 -17.09 -21.50 -3.34
C THR A 138 -16.96 -20.00 -3.57
N TRP A 139 -16.93 -19.59 -4.82
CA TRP A 139 -16.87 -18.18 -5.19
C TRP A 139 -18.25 -17.53 -5.13
N TYR A 140 -18.30 -16.31 -4.61
CA TYR A 140 -19.51 -15.51 -4.46
C TYR A 140 -19.22 -14.02 -4.68
N ASP A 141 -20.26 -13.22 -4.91
CA ASP A 141 -20.15 -11.77 -5.01
C ASP A 141 -20.24 -11.12 -3.63
N GLY A 142 -19.09 -10.68 -3.11
CA GLY A 142 -19.01 -9.99 -1.82
C GLY A 142 -19.74 -8.63 -1.79
N PHE A 143 -19.98 -8.01 -2.96
CA PHE A 143 -20.74 -6.76 -3.01
C PHE A 143 -22.22 -6.96 -2.64
N GLN A 144 -22.80 -8.13 -2.87
CA GLN A 144 -24.20 -8.42 -2.58
C GLN A 144 -24.48 -8.91 -1.14
N THR A 145 -23.51 -8.80 -0.24
CA THR A 145 -23.64 -9.29 1.15
C THR A 145 -24.28 -8.26 2.08
N ASP A 146 -24.85 -8.75 3.20
CA ASP A 146 -25.35 -7.88 4.26
C ASP A 146 -24.25 -7.05 4.92
N ALA A 147 -23.01 -7.56 4.97
CA ALA A 147 -21.85 -6.82 5.43
C ALA A 147 -21.59 -5.58 4.56
N THR A 148 -21.68 -5.71 3.23
CA THR A 148 -21.58 -4.58 2.30
C THR A 148 -22.70 -3.56 2.50
N LYS A 149 -23.96 -4.00 2.68
CA LYS A 149 -25.06 -3.08 3.01
C LYS A 149 -24.77 -2.28 4.28
N ALA A 150 -24.28 -2.94 5.32
CA ALA A 150 -23.91 -2.29 6.56
C ALA A 150 -22.76 -1.29 6.37
N ALA A 151 -21.76 -1.62 5.56
CA ALA A 151 -20.68 -0.71 5.21
C ALA A 151 -21.18 0.54 4.47
N LEU A 152 -22.06 0.38 3.48
CA LEU A 152 -22.67 1.49 2.76
C LEU A 152 -23.47 2.43 3.67
N LEU A 153 -24.18 1.89 4.65
CA LEU A 153 -24.91 2.70 5.63
C LEU A 153 -23.97 3.44 6.59
N ARG A 154 -22.84 2.83 7.00
CA ARG A 154 -21.79 3.54 7.77
C ARG A 154 -21.20 4.69 6.98
N LEU A 155 -20.85 4.46 5.72
CA LEU A 155 -20.34 5.48 4.81
C LEU A 155 -21.35 6.61 4.57
N GLN A 156 -22.63 6.27 4.35
CA GLN A 156 -23.72 7.26 4.18
C GLN A 156 -23.85 8.17 5.41
N GLN A 157 -23.85 7.57 6.60
CA GLN A 157 -23.94 8.35 7.83
C GLN A 157 -22.72 9.26 8.01
N ALA A 158 -21.51 8.74 7.81
CA ALA A 158 -20.27 9.49 7.96
C ALA A 158 -20.15 10.63 6.93
N TYR A 159 -20.56 10.39 5.70
CA TYR A 159 -20.60 11.41 4.65
C TYR A 159 -21.59 12.53 5.02
N LYS A 160 -22.79 12.17 5.48
CA LYS A 160 -23.81 13.11 5.93
C LYS A 160 -23.35 13.96 7.14
N ASP A 161 -22.62 13.37 8.05
CA ASP A 161 -22.17 14.02 9.29
C ASP A 161 -20.87 14.85 9.08
N GLY A 162 -20.34 14.92 7.83
CA GLY A 162 -19.13 15.66 7.51
C GLY A 162 -17.84 14.99 7.99
N ALA A 163 -17.91 13.73 8.42
CA ALA A 163 -16.72 12.97 8.83
C ALA A 163 -15.82 12.59 7.65
N ILE A 164 -16.39 12.45 6.46
CA ILE A 164 -15.70 12.12 5.21
C ILE A 164 -15.67 13.35 4.31
N ASP A 165 -14.49 13.68 3.80
CA ASP A 165 -14.32 14.74 2.80
C ASP A 165 -15.13 14.43 1.52
N PRO A 166 -15.99 15.34 1.05
CA PRO A 166 -16.81 15.13 -0.15
C PRO A 166 -15.99 14.88 -1.41
N GLU A 167 -14.76 15.39 -1.49
CA GLU A 167 -13.87 15.11 -2.63
C GLU A 167 -13.45 13.66 -2.74
N THR A 168 -13.63 12.85 -1.67
CA THR A 168 -13.38 11.40 -1.69
C THR A 168 -14.08 10.71 -2.86
N LEU A 169 -15.28 11.18 -3.26
CA LEU A 169 -16.01 10.61 -4.41
C LEU A 169 -15.20 10.59 -5.71
N THR A 170 -14.44 11.67 -5.95
CA THR A 170 -13.76 11.91 -7.25
C THR A 170 -12.24 11.99 -7.13
N ALA A 171 -11.71 11.90 -5.91
CA ALA A 171 -10.29 12.02 -5.69
C ALA A 171 -9.53 10.80 -6.23
N SER A 172 -8.47 11.05 -6.98
CA SER A 172 -7.42 10.06 -7.20
C SER A 172 -6.49 9.99 -5.99
N THR A 173 -5.68 8.95 -5.89
CA THR A 173 -4.66 8.81 -4.82
C THR A 173 -3.75 10.03 -4.72
N LYS A 174 -3.42 10.65 -5.86
CA LYS A 174 -2.60 11.86 -5.90
C LYS A 174 -3.35 13.06 -5.29
N ILE A 175 -4.59 13.29 -5.71
CA ILE A 175 -5.41 14.42 -5.23
C ILE A 175 -5.68 14.30 -3.73
N ALA A 176 -6.13 13.14 -3.26
CA ALA A 176 -6.39 12.89 -1.85
C ALA A 176 -5.13 13.13 -0.99
N ARG A 177 -3.99 12.64 -1.44
CA ARG A 177 -2.71 12.82 -0.75
C ARG A 177 -2.25 14.28 -0.72
N GLU A 178 -2.35 15.00 -1.85
CA GLU A 178 -1.99 16.42 -1.92
C GLU A 178 -2.85 17.27 -0.98
N LYS A 179 -4.15 16.99 -0.92
CA LYS A 179 -5.07 17.65 0.00
C LYS A 179 -4.75 17.32 1.46
N TRP A 180 -4.48 16.07 1.77
CA TRP A 180 -4.09 15.65 3.12
C TRP A 180 -2.77 16.26 3.60
N PHE A 181 -1.83 16.57 2.70
CA PHE A 181 -0.59 17.28 3.03
C PHE A 181 -0.81 18.74 3.43
N SER A 182 -1.96 19.31 3.15
CA SER A 182 -2.33 20.66 3.58
C SER A 182 -2.86 20.61 5.02
N ASN A 183 -2.52 21.62 5.84
CA ASN A 183 -2.95 21.69 7.22
C ASN A 183 -3.50 23.07 7.62
N ASP A 184 -3.41 24.03 6.73
CA ASP A 184 -3.72 25.44 6.98
C ASP A 184 -4.87 25.95 6.08
N GLN A 185 -5.67 25.04 5.54
CA GLN A 185 -6.72 25.40 4.58
C GLN A 185 -8.03 24.70 4.94
N THR A 186 -9.11 25.42 4.74
CA THR A 186 -10.47 24.88 4.76
C THR A 186 -10.53 23.58 3.96
N GLY A 187 -11.00 22.52 4.60
CA GLY A 187 -11.11 21.20 4.01
C GLY A 187 -9.90 20.27 4.24
N SER A 188 -8.96 20.62 5.12
CA SER A 188 -7.92 19.69 5.58
C SER A 188 -8.51 18.46 6.23
N SER A 189 -7.78 17.33 6.20
CA SER A 189 -8.20 16.06 6.80
C SER A 189 -7.15 15.51 7.76
N GLY A 190 -7.61 14.90 8.86
CA GLY A 190 -6.73 14.33 9.89
C GLY A 190 -6.26 12.92 9.60
N VAL A 191 -7.07 12.14 8.87
CA VAL A 191 -6.82 10.72 8.59
C VAL A 191 -6.64 10.48 7.09
N PHE A 192 -5.68 9.61 6.76
CA PHE A 192 -5.45 9.12 5.40
C PHE A 192 -4.96 7.68 5.44
N THR A 193 -5.62 6.79 4.70
CA THR A 193 -5.19 5.40 4.57
C THR A 193 -4.41 5.23 3.29
N TYR A 194 -3.19 4.73 3.40
CA TYR A 194 -2.30 4.53 2.27
C TYR A 194 -1.29 3.41 2.51
N TRP A 195 -0.46 3.12 1.51
CA TRP A 195 0.52 2.04 1.58
C TRP A 195 1.44 2.16 2.81
N ALA A 196 1.75 1.03 3.40
CA ALA A 196 2.62 0.89 4.57
C ALA A 196 4.11 0.97 4.23
N GLY A 197 4.93 0.77 5.22
CA GLY A 197 6.38 0.62 5.09
C GLY A 197 7.07 1.92 4.66
N SER A 198 7.71 1.91 3.49
CA SER A 198 8.45 3.07 2.97
C SER A 198 7.56 4.30 2.74
N TRP A 199 6.25 4.12 2.59
CA TRP A 199 5.33 5.25 2.49
C TRP A 199 5.18 5.99 3.81
N TYR A 200 5.35 5.36 4.97
CA TYR A 200 5.39 6.07 6.24
C TYR A 200 6.46 7.18 6.23
N GLN A 201 7.67 6.86 5.78
CA GLN A 201 8.72 7.85 5.59
C GLN A 201 8.35 8.89 4.53
N THR A 202 7.83 8.44 3.39
CA THR A 202 7.49 9.33 2.26
C THR A 202 6.39 10.33 2.64
N LEU A 203 5.36 9.90 3.35
CA LEU A 203 4.28 10.77 3.82
C LEU A 203 4.79 11.79 4.83
N THR A 204 5.59 11.36 5.81
CA THR A 204 6.22 12.25 6.80
C THR A 204 7.11 13.30 6.14
N ASP A 205 7.99 12.90 5.21
CA ASP A 205 8.87 13.82 4.48
C ASP A 205 8.08 14.88 3.69
N ASN A 206 6.94 14.48 3.11
CA ASN A 206 6.11 15.43 2.36
C ASN A 206 5.34 16.40 3.27
N LEU A 207 4.88 15.97 4.44
CA LEU A 207 4.30 16.88 5.43
C LEU A 207 5.33 17.92 5.84
N ILE A 208 6.53 17.51 6.23
CA ILE A 208 7.64 18.41 6.58
C ILE A 208 7.96 19.38 5.42
N LYS A 209 8.04 18.86 4.18
CA LYS A 209 8.31 19.68 2.99
C LYS A 209 7.25 20.75 2.73
N ASN A 210 6.01 20.47 3.08
CA ASN A 210 4.89 21.42 2.96
C ASN A 210 4.74 22.32 4.19
N ASN A 211 5.75 22.37 5.08
CA ASN A 211 5.78 23.09 6.34
C ASN A 211 4.68 22.64 7.34
N VAL A 212 4.19 21.45 7.18
CA VAL A 212 3.36 20.76 8.15
C VAL A 212 4.33 19.92 8.98
N ASP A 213 4.78 20.45 10.11
CA ASP A 213 5.72 19.75 11.02
C ASP A 213 4.93 18.73 11.87
N GLU A 214 4.32 17.77 11.16
CA GLU A 214 3.43 16.79 11.75
C GLU A 214 4.12 15.44 11.94
N LYS A 215 3.98 14.92 13.14
CA LYS A 215 4.26 13.52 13.41
C LYS A 215 3.04 12.68 12.99
N LEU A 216 3.27 11.67 12.19
CA LEU A 216 2.25 10.66 11.88
C LEU A 216 2.24 9.55 12.91
N VAL A 217 1.07 8.96 13.09
CA VAL A 217 0.87 7.73 13.85
C VAL A 217 0.15 6.73 12.97
N GLU A 218 0.64 5.51 12.96
CA GLU A 218 -0.05 4.36 12.36
C GLU A 218 -1.10 3.86 13.34
N LEU A 219 -2.36 3.83 12.92
CA LEU A 219 -3.46 3.35 13.75
C LEU A 219 -3.50 1.82 13.70
N ALA A 220 -3.54 1.18 14.86
CA ALA A 220 -3.78 -0.24 14.93
C ALA A 220 -5.18 -0.58 14.37
N PRO A 221 -5.37 -1.73 13.70
CA PRO A 221 -6.68 -2.12 13.21
C PRO A 221 -7.69 -2.13 14.34
N ILE A 222 -8.84 -1.48 14.14
CA ILE A 222 -9.95 -1.55 15.09
C ILE A 222 -10.50 -2.98 15.17
N ALA A 223 -11.21 -3.30 16.24
CA ALA A 223 -11.71 -4.65 16.51
C ALA A 223 -12.54 -5.25 15.36
N GLU A 224 -13.33 -4.42 14.70
CA GLU A 224 -14.22 -4.82 13.60
C GLU A 224 -13.46 -5.08 12.29
N VAL A 225 -12.26 -4.51 12.11
CA VAL A 225 -11.36 -4.79 10.98
C VAL A 225 -10.46 -5.99 11.27
N GLY A 226 -9.98 -6.08 12.49
CA GLY A 226 -9.15 -7.15 12.99
C GLY A 226 -7.71 -7.15 12.47
N ALA A 227 -7.52 -7.00 11.16
CA ALA A 227 -6.20 -6.90 10.54
C ALA A 227 -6.28 -6.15 9.20
N TYR A 228 -5.22 -5.42 8.84
CA TYR A 228 -5.04 -4.87 7.49
C TYR A 228 -4.80 -5.99 6.47
N LEU A 229 -5.04 -5.71 5.19
CA LEU A 229 -4.87 -6.71 4.15
C LEU A 229 -3.49 -6.63 3.50
N ASN A 230 -2.76 -7.73 3.56
CA ASN A 230 -1.50 -7.88 2.85
C ASN A 230 -1.78 -8.36 1.42
N ARG A 231 -1.36 -7.56 0.43
CA ARG A 231 -1.41 -7.94 -0.98
C ARG A 231 -0.34 -9.00 -1.25
N GLU A 232 -0.62 -9.92 -2.16
CA GLU A 232 0.38 -10.86 -2.64
C GLU A 232 1.66 -10.15 -3.09
N ALA A 233 2.80 -10.78 -2.85
CA ALA A 233 4.09 -10.24 -3.23
C ALA A 233 4.18 -10.08 -4.76
N PRO A 234 4.71 -8.95 -5.26
CA PRO A 234 5.00 -8.81 -6.69
C PRO A 234 6.14 -9.74 -7.08
N VAL A 235 6.01 -10.40 -8.22
CA VAL A 235 6.99 -11.37 -8.69
C VAL A 235 7.65 -10.96 -9.99
N TRP A 236 8.92 -11.33 -10.13
CA TRP A 236 9.63 -11.34 -11.39
C TRP A 236 9.51 -12.73 -12.01
N VAL A 237 9.21 -12.79 -13.30
CA VAL A 237 9.11 -14.03 -14.06
C VAL A 237 10.08 -14.00 -15.24
N ILE A 238 10.52 -15.17 -15.68
CA ILE A 238 11.32 -15.33 -16.89
C ILE A 238 10.45 -16.05 -17.91
N ILE A 239 10.34 -15.48 -19.10
CA ILE A 239 9.59 -16.12 -20.19
C ILE A 239 10.45 -17.25 -20.77
N ASP A 240 9.88 -18.44 -20.85
CA ASP A 240 10.43 -19.57 -21.58
C ASP A 240 10.23 -19.33 -23.08
N ASP A 241 11.30 -19.36 -23.88
CA ASP A 241 11.18 -19.16 -25.33
C ASP A 241 10.81 -20.45 -26.11
N GLY A 242 10.72 -21.55 -25.40
CA GLY A 242 10.21 -22.82 -25.92
C GLY A 242 11.18 -23.57 -26.85
N ASP A 243 12.45 -23.15 -26.91
CA ASP A 243 13.44 -23.79 -27.77
C ASP A 243 14.08 -25.07 -27.16
N GLY A 244 13.84 -25.29 -25.86
CA GLY A 244 14.36 -26.40 -25.06
C GLY A 244 15.81 -26.24 -24.62
N ASP A 245 16.45 -25.08 -24.87
CA ASP A 245 17.77 -24.70 -24.36
C ASP A 245 17.62 -23.61 -23.29
N ASN A 246 17.63 -24.00 -22.03
CA ASN A 246 17.47 -23.09 -20.90
C ASN A 246 18.68 -22.19 -20.62
N SER A 247 19.68 -22.12 -21.49
CA SER A 247 20.91 -21.36 -21.28
C SER A 247 20.65 -19.85 -21.19
N ARG A 248 19.68 -19.33 -21.94
CA ARG A 248 19.25 -17.93 -21.91
C ARG A 248 18.52 -17.61 -20.62
N GLU A 249 17.58 -18.44 -20.22
CA GLU A 249 16.78 -18.28 -18.99
C GLU A 249 17.69 -18.33 -17.75
N GLN A 250 18.61 -19.31 -17.72
CA GLN A 250 19.60 -19.40 -16.66
C GLN A 250 20.48 -18.16 -16.60
N ALA A 251 20.96 -17.65 -17.75
CA ALA A 251 21.77 -16.43 -17.78
C ALA A 251 21.00 -15.18 -17.28
N ILE A 252 19.70 -15.10 -17.58
CA ILE A 252 18.83 -14.03 -17.03
C ILE A 252 18.70 -14.19 -15.51
N PHE A 253 18.46 -15.43 -15.04
CA PHE A 253 18.38 -15.72 -13.61
C PHE A 253 19.66 -15.30 -12.89
N ASP A 254 20.83 -15.74 -13.35
CA ASP A 254 22.14 -15.45 -12.75
C ASP A 254 22.46 -13.95 -12.74
N ALA A 255 22.12 -13.25 -13.83
CA ALA A 255 22.47 -11.83 -13.96
C ALA A 255 21.47 -10.90 -13.25
N PHE A 256 20.24 -11.33 -13.00
CA PHE A 256 19.18 -10.46 -12.47
C PHE A 256 18.56 -11.01 -11.19
N ILE A 257 17.92 -12.18 -11.23
CA ILE A 257 17.21 -12.73 -10.06
C ILE A 257 18.19 -13.05 -8.91
N GLU A 258 19.27 -13.77 -9.21
CA GLU A 258 20.26 -14.15 -8.20
C GLU A 258 20.89 -12.92 -7.53
N THR A 259 21.15 -11.86 -8.29
CA THR A 259 21.74 -10.63 -7.77
C THR A 259 20.80 -9.86 -6.83
N MET A 260 19.49 -10.07 -6.92
CA MET A 260 18.53 -9.47 -5.96
C MET A 260 18.62 -10.11 -4.57
N MET A 261 19.24 -11.28 -4.46
CA MET A 261 19.42 -12.00 -3.20
C MET A 261 20.76 -11.72 -2.52
N ASP A 262 21.64 -10.92 -3.12
CA ASP A 262 23.03 -10.81 -2.61
C ASP A 262 23.15 -10.16 -1.22
N GLY A 263 22.29 -9.21 -0.90
CA GLY A 263 22.30 -8.53 0.39
C GLY A 263 23.56 -7.69 0.65
N ASP A 264 24.43 -7.49 -0.34
CA ASP A 264 25.72 -6.80 -0.22
C ASP A 264 25.90 -5.74 -1.35
N LYS A 265 26.67 -6.03 -2.36
CA LYS A 265 27.09 -5.04 -3.38
C LYS A 265 25.95 -4.58 -4.26
N VAL A 266 25.16 -5.51 -4.80
CA VAL A 266 24.05 -5.16 -5.68
C VAL A 266 22.96 -4.48 -4.88
N GLN A 267 22.67 -4.95 -3.68
CA GLN A 267 21.75 -4.29 -2.79
C GLN A 267 22.20 -2.88 -2.41
N THR A 268 23.47 -2.69 -2.07
CA THR A 268 24.04 -1.35 -1.81
C THR A 268 23.85 -0.43 -3.00
N LEU A 269 24.09 -0.93 -4.22
CA LEU A 269 23.88 -0.18 -5.45
C LEU A 269 22.41 0.18 -5.66
N TRP A 270 21.49 -0.73 -5.41
CA TRP A 270 20.04 -0.49 -5.48
C TRP A 270 19.57 0.54 -4.46
N THR A 271 20.06 0.44 -3.22
CA THR A 271 19.59 1.27 -2.09
C THR A 271 20.20 2.67 -2.14
N TYR A 272 21.50 2.75 -2.27
CA TYR A 272 22.27 4.00 -2.09
C TYR A 272 22.87 4.53 -3.39
N GLY A 273 22.94 3.71 -4.44
CA GLY A 273 23.64 4.06 -5.68
C GLY A 273 25.15 3.82 -5.60
N ALA A 274 25.90 4.46 -6.50
CA ALA A 274 27.33 4.29 -6.61
C ALA A 274 28.09 5.07 -5.54
N GLU A 275 29.08 4.42 -4.93
CA GLU A 275 30.02 5.04 -4.00
C GLU A 275 30.74 6.24 -4.63
N ASP A 276 31.04 7.24 -3.84
CA ASP A 276 31.64 8.52 -4.21
C ASP A 276 30.83 9.38 -5.20
N VAL A 277 29.68 8.87 -5.65
CA VAL A 277 28.74 9.60 -6.51
C VAL A 277 27.49 9.99 -5.72
N HIS A 278 26.85 9.00 -5.08
CA HIS A 278 25.58 9.16 -4.37
C HIS A 278 25.76 9.13 -2.86
N TRP A 279 26.75 8.39 -2.39
CA TRP A 279 27.14 8.25 -0.99
C TRP A 279 28.65 8.12 -0.87
N SER A 280 29.19 8.32 0.33
CA SER A 280 30.61 8.17 0.62
C SER A 280 30.85 7.84 2.08
N THR A 281 32.05 7.33 2.39
CA THR A 281 32.57 7.20 3.75
C THR A 281 33.79 8.13 3.97
N LYS A 282 34.10 9.01 3.02
CA LYS A 282 35.19 9.98 3.12
C LYS A 282 34.72 11.23 3.82
N ALA A 283 35.61 11.91 4.53
CA ALA A 283 35.33 13.20 5.11
C ALA A 283 34.83 14.20 4.04
N GLU A 284 33.71 14.81 4.27
CA GLU A 284 33.08 15.79 3.36
C GLU A 284 32.28 16.82 4.15
N SER A 285 32.28 18.04 3.66
CA SER A 285 31.37 19.07 4.18
C SER A 285 30.70 19.83 3.03
N PHE A 286 29.43 20.13 3.18
CA PHE A 286 28.66 20.94 2.22
C PHE A 286 27.47 21.60 2.92
N THR A 287 26.96 22.65 2.27
CA THR A 287 25.77 23.37 2.75
C THR A 287 24.72 23.40 1.66
N ILE A 288 23.48 23.07 2.00
CA ILE A 288 22.33 23.21 1.09
C ILE A 288 21.52 24.43 1.49
N ASN A 289 20.82 25.03 0.53
CA ASN A 289 19.98 26.23 0.71
C ASN A 289 20.75 27.42 1.35
N ALA A 290 22.04 27.55 1.06
CA ALA A 290 22.91 28.57 1.65
C ALA A 290 22.32 29.99 1.51
N GLY A 291 22.36 30.76 2.60
CA GLY A 291 21.82 32.12 2.65
C GLY A 291 20.29 32.24 2.73
N THR A 292 19.57 31.15 2.97
CA THR A 292 18.13 31.12 3.18
C THR A 292 17.76 30.67 4.58
N GLU A 293 16.49 30.84 4.98
CA GLU A 293 15.97 30.30 6.26
C GLU A 293 16.02 28.77 6.33
N LYS A 294 16.20 28.09 5.19
CA LYS A 294 16.33 26.64 5.07
C LYS A 294 17.77 26.16 4.94
N GLU A 295 18.74 27.03 5.27
CA GLU A 295 20.14 26.66 5.23
C GLU A 295 20.44 25.48 6.16
N LYS A 296 21.13 24.47 5.63
CA LYS A 296 21.57 23.32 6.42
C LYS A 296 22.98 22.92 6.00
N SER A 297 23.88 22.91 6.98
CA SER A 297 25.27 22.48 6.81
C SER A 297 25.45 21.04 7.28
N TYR A 298 26.21 20.29 6.53
CA TYR A 298 26.59 18.92 6.81
C TYR A 298 28.10 18.84 6.92
N GLU A 299 28.56 18.09 7.90
CA GLU A 299 29.97 17.82 8.14
C GLU A 299 30.12 16.35 8.53
N TYR A 300 30.94 15.61 7.81
CA TYR A 300 31.14 14.18 7.99
C TYR A 300 32.62 13.86 8.14
N GLU A 301 32.92 12.97 9.08
CA GLU A 301 34.27 12.50 9.34
C GLU A 301 34.64 11.33 8.41
N ASP A 302 35.94 11.07 8.27
CA ASP A 302 36.43 9.93 7.52
C ASP A 302 35.99 8.60 8.15
N GLY A 303 35.46 7.71 7.33
CA GLY A 303 34.83 6.45 7.76
C GLY A 303 33.34 6.57 8.10
N GLN A 304 32.76 7.76 8.17
CA GLN A 304 31.35 7.96 8.43
C GLN A 304 30.52 7.84 7.14
N PHE A 305 29.60 6.87 7.08
CA PHE A 305 28.66 6.79 5.96
C PHE A 305 27.76 8.02 5.88
N HIS A 306 27.62 8.56 4.68
CA HIS A 306 26.70 9.66 4.40
C HIS A 306 26.26 9.70 2.95
N LEU A 307 25.06 10.22 2.72
CA LEU A 307 24.55 10.55 1.40
C LEU A 307 25.12 11.91 0.96
N LYS A 308 25.56 11.99 -0.29
CA LYS A 308 26.20 13.17 -0.85
C LYS A 308 25.19 14.23 -1.27
N GLN A 309 25.67 15.46 -1.41
CA GLN A 309 24.92 16.52 -2.09
C GLN A 309 24.55 16.05 -3.52
N SER A 310 23.31 16.27 -3.92
CA SER A 310 22.86 15.85 -5.25
C SER A 310 23.57 16.67 -6.35
N PRO A 311 24.18 16.04 -7.37
CA PRO A 311 24.78 16.77 -8.47
C PRO A 311 23.74 17.45 -9.39
N ASN A 312 22.48 16.99 -9.32
CA ASN A 312 21.40 17.52 -10.15
C ASN A 312 20.64 18.65 -9.45
N ASP A 313 20.75 18.73 -8.12
CA ASP A 313 20.15 19.78 -7.31
C ASP A 313 21.05 20.07 -6.10
N PRO A 314 21.86 21.14 -6.14
CA PRO A 314 22.79 21.48 -5.07
C PRO A 314 22.11 21.86 -3.76
N ASN A 315 20.80 22.05 -3.75
CA ASN A 315 20.01 22.30 -2.55
C ASN A 315 19.36 21.04 -1.97
N SER A 316 19.77 19.87 -2.42
CA SER A 316 19.29 18.60 -1.89
C SER A 316 20.43 17.62 -1.65
N VAL A 317 20.18 16.68 -0.75
CA VAL A 317 21.02 15.50 -0.52
C VAL A 317 20.40 14.33 -1.27
N TRP A 318 21.21 13.44 -1.81
CA TRP A 318 20.72 12.18 -2.36
C TRP A 318 19.80 11.46 -1.36
N LYS A 319 18.81 10.79 -1.87
CA LYS A 319 17.93 9.94 -1.06
C LYS A 319 18.20 8.50 -1.41
N LYS A 320 18.19 7.64 -0.40
CA LYS A 320 18.17 6.20 -0.66
C LYS A 320 16.89 5.80 -1.39
N ASN A 321 16.95 4.73 -2.15
CA ASN A 321 15.78 4.17 -2.80
C ASN A 321 14.84 3.54 -1.76
N ALA A 322 13.72 4.18 -1.50
CA ALA A 322 12.72 3.69 -0.56
C ALA A 322 11.99 2.43 -1.07
N MET A 323 12.04 2.17 -2.37
CA MET A 323 11.41 1.03 -3.04
C MET A 323 12.42 -0.08 -3.35
N ASP A 324 13.57 -0.11 -2.67
CA ASP A 324 14.56 -1.15 -2.86
C ASP A 324 13.94 -2.52 -2.56
N PRO A 325 13.82 -3.39 -3.57
CA PRO A 325 13.18 -4.69 -3.40
C PRO A 325 13.94 -5.62 -2.46
N ALA A 326 15.25 -5.41 -2.28
CA ALA A 326 16.08 -6.25 -1.41
C ALA A 326 15.92 -5.93 0.08
N LEU A 327 15.35 -4.77 0.44
CA LEU A 327 15.25 -4.34 1.84
C LEU A 327 14.42 -5.24 2.76
N VAL A 328 13.55 -6.08 2.20
CA VAL A 328 12.55 -6.82 2.98
C VAL A 328 12.80 -8.32 3.04
N ILE A 329 13.53 -8.90 2.11
CA ILE A 329 13.78 -10.35 2.10
C ILE A 329 15.25 -10.77 2.16
N CYS A 330 16.18 -9.84 1.94
CA CYS A 330 17.61 -10.13 1.99
C CYS A 330 18.25 -9.66 3.29
N SER A 331 19.28 -10.37 3.72
CA SER A 331 20.16 -9.90 4.78
C SER A 331 20.93 -8.67 4.32
N LEU A 332 20.85 -7.58 5.07
CA LEU A 332 21.57 -6.35 4.81
C LEU A 332 22.90 -6.35 5.56
N ASP A 333 23.89 -7.04 5.06
CA ASP A 333 25.22 -7.06 5.68
C ASP A 333 26.22 -6.21 4.89
N ASN A 334 25.85 -4.98 4.57
CA ASN A 334 26.74 -4.04 3.88
C ASN A 334 27.44 -3.02 4.79
N GLY A 335 27.25 -3.13 6.10
CA GLY A 335 27.84 -2.23 7.10
C GLY A 335 27.25 -0.81 7.16
N PHE A 336 26.26 -0.49 6.33
CA PHE A 336 25.65 0.85 6.23
C PHE A 336 24.15 0.83 6.52
N ASN A 337 23.69 -0.17 7.25
CA ASN A 337 22.27 -0.43 7.47
C ASN A 337 21.58 0.65 8.30
N ASP A 338 21.64 1.87 7.83
CA ASP A 338 20.70 2.90 8.23
C ASP A 338 19.45 2.83 7.35
N ILE A 339 18.72 1.73 7.48
CA ILE A 339 17.33 1.72 7.06
C ILE A 339 16.69 2.88 7.82
N SER A 340 16.04 3.80 7.12
CA SER A 340 15.29 4.85 7.77
C SER A 340 14.43 4.21 8.85
N SER A 341 14.55 4.69 10.05
CA SER A 341 13.81 4.16 11.19
C SER A 341 12.30 4.12 10.90
N LEU A 342 11.74 5.14 10.22
CA LEU A 342 10.32 5.21 9.90
C LEU A 342 9.89 4.15 8.86
N ALA A 343 10.69 3.87 7.83
CA ALA A 343 10.36 2.80 6.88
C ALA A 343 10.41 1.42 7.55
N ALA A 344 11.40 1.20 8.42
CA ALA A 344 11.51 -0.04 9.18
C ALA A 344 10.38 -0.19 10.21
N GLU A 345 10.04 0.90 10.92
CA GLU A 345 8.91 0.94 11.85
C GLU A 345 7.60 0.63 11.12
N GLY A 346 7.33 1.27 9.98
CA GLY A 346 6.12 1.03 9.19
C GLY A 346 6.03 -0.40 8.64
N ASN A 347 7.14 -0.98 8.19
CA ASN A 347 7.17 -2.39 7.77
C ASN A 347 6.86 -3.34 8.95
N LYS A 348 7.49 -3.09 10.10
CA LYS A 348 7.25 -3.89 11.30
C LYS A 348 5.79 -3.78 11.75
N PHE A 349 5.28 -2.54 11.85
CA PHE A 349 3.89 -2.30 12.23
C PHE A 349 2.91 -3.04 11.30
N PHE A 350 3.11 -2.93 9.98
CA PHE A 350 2.26 -3.61 9.02
C PHE A 350 2.31 -5.12 9.18
N THR A 351 3.51 -5.72 9.27
CA THR A 351 3.68 -7.17 9.42
C THR A 351 3.02 -7.71 10.69
N GLU A 352 3.05 -6.95 11.79
CA GLU A 352 2.42 -7.33 13.06
C GLU A 352 0.89 -7.18 13.05
N ASN A 353 0.33 -6.42 12.09
CA ASN A 353 -1.08 -6.05 12.05
C ASN A 353 -1.80 -6.44 10.75
N CYS A 354 -1.21 -7.30 9.93
CA CYS A 354 -1.81 -7.71 8.67
C CYS A 354 -2.20 -9.20 8.63
N LYS A 355 -3.05 -9.50 7.66
CA LYS A 355 -3.35 -10.86 7.18
C LYS A 355 -3.37 -10.85 5.66
N ASP A 356 -3.23 -12.01 5.04
CA ASP A 356 -3.30 -12.10 3.59
C ASP A 356 -4.66 -11.66 3.05
N ALA A 357 -4.62 -10.91 1.97
CA ALA A 357 -5.82 -10.49 1.26
C ALA A 357 -6.50 -11.70 0.61
N PRO A 358 -7.83 -11.65 0.44
CA PRO A 358 -8.53 -12.65 -0.34
C PRO A 358 -7.96 -12.78 -1.75
N GLN A 359 -7.98 -13.99 -2.28
CA GLN A 359 -7.51 -14.25 -3.64
C GLN A 359 -8.37 -13.52 -4.67
N SER A 360 -7.71 -12.95 -5.69
CA SER A 360 -8.41 -12.36 -6.83
C SER A 360 -8.96 -13.46 -7.74
N PRO A 361 -10.17 -13.29 -8.30
CA PRO A 361 -10.74 -14.24 -9.23
C PRO A 361 -9.95 -14.30 -10.55
N THR A 362 -9.83 -15.48 -11.12
CA THR A 362 -9.12 -15.74 -12.38
C THR A 362 -10.08 -16.25 -13.46
N SER A 363 -11.19 -15.56 -13.71
CA SER A 363 -12.10 -15.90 -14.80
C SER A 363 -11.87 -15.02 -16.03
N GLU A 364 -12.16 -15.56 -17.23
CA GLU A 364 -12.07 -14.80 -18.47
C GLU A 364 -13.08 -13.65 -18.48
N THR A 365 -14.31 -13.93 -18.08
CA THR A 365 -15.38 -12.92 -17.99
C THR A 365 -14.99 -11.80 -17.00
N TYR A 366 -14.46 -12.13 -15.82
CA TYR A 366 -14.02 -11.10 -14.86
C TYR A 366 -12.90 -10.25 -15.44
N THR A 367 -11.94 -10.86 -16.13
CA THR A 367 -10.82 -10.12 -16.75
C THR A 367 -11.32 -9.09 -17.78
N ASN A 368 -12.32 -9.46 -18.57
CA ASN A 368 -12.86 -8.60 -19.63
C ASN A 368 -13.85 -7.55 -19.10
N GLU A 369 -14.61 -7.84 -18.05
CA GLU A 369 -15.74 -7.04 -17.59
C GLU A 369 -15.51 -6.36 -16.22
N SER A 370 -14.32 -6.49 -15.64
CA SER A 370 -14.01 -5.90 -14.32
C SER A 370 -14.29 -4.41 -14.24
N GLY A 371 -14.05 -3.66 -15.33
CA GLY A 371 -14.39 -2.23 -15.42
C GLY A 371 -15.90 -1.97 -15.37
N THR A 372 -16.70 -2.75 -16.08
CA THR A 372 -18.17 -2.65 -16.08
C THR A 372 -18.74 -2.96 -14.67
N ILE A 373 -18.19 -3.99 -14.02
CA ILE A 373 -18.57 -4.36 -12.66
C ILE A 373 -18.18 -3.24 -11.67
N TYR A 374 -16.98 -2.68 -11.82
CA TYR A 374 -16.51 -1.59 -10.98
C TYR A 374 -17.39 -0.33 -11.11
N ASP A 375 -17.74 0.06 -12.32
CA ASP A 375 -18.60 1.22 -12.58
C ASP A 375 -20.01 1.03 -11.96
N ALA A 376 -20.57 -0.17 -12.04
CA ALA A 376 -21.85 -0.50 -11.41
C ALA A 376 -21.79 -0.41 -9.88
N LYS A 377 -20.67 -0.87 -9.28
CA LYS A 377 -20.43 -0.71 -7.83
C LYS A 377 -20.35 0.76 -7.44
N LEU A 378 -19.58 1.56 -8.19
CA LEU A 378 -19.46 2.99 -7.93
C LEU A 378 -20.80 3.71 -8.03
N ALA A 379 -21.65 3.36 -9.01
CA ALA A 379 -22.98 3.93 -9.15
C ALA A 379 -23.87 3.59 -7.93
N ALA A 380 -23.87 2.35 -7.46
CA ALA A 380 -24.59 1.94 -6.27
C ALA A 380 -24.08 2.66 -5.00
N ILE A 381 -22.76 2.73 -4.82
CA ILE A 381 -22.14 3.43 -3.68
C ILE A 381 -22.50 4.92 -3.71
N THR A 382 -22.41 5.57 -4.85
CA THR A 382 -22.76 7.01 -5.01
C THR A 382 -24.22 7.24 -4.65
N SER A 383 -25.13 6.41 -5.17
CA SER A 383 -26.57 6.51 -4.89
C SER A 383 -26.88 6.41 -3.39
N VAL A 384 -26.19 5.50 -2.67
CA VAL A 384 -26.41 5.34 -1.23
C VAL A 384 -25.70 6.44 -0.45
N VAL A 385 -24.39 6.58 -0.64
CA VAL A 385 -23.53 7.39 0.25
C VAL A 385 -23.72 8.88 0.01
N VAL A 386 -23.75 9.29 -1.25
CA VAL A 386 -23.79 10.73 -1.63
C VAL A 386 -25.22 11.24 -1.76
N ASP A 387 -26.06 10.51 -2.51
CA ASP A 387 -27.44 10.91 -2.76
C ASP A 387 -28.41 10.57 -1.61
N GLY A 388 -27.94 9.80 -0.62
CA GLY A 388 -28.75 9.41 0.54
C GLY A 388 -29.86 8.41 0.20
N GLY A 389 -29.70 7.65 -0.89
CA GLY A 389 -30.66 6.69 -1.39
C GLY A 389 -30.81 5.44 -0.51
N ASP A 390 -31.82 4.66 -0.81
CA ASP A 390 -32.11 3.39 -0.15
C ASP A 390 -31.10 2.32 -0.59
N VAL A 391 -30.48 1.64 0.38
CA VAL A 391 -29.44 0.66 0.13
C VAL A 391 -29.93 -0.57 -0.64
N ASP A 392 -31.14 -1.06 -0.32
CA ASP A 392 -31.69 -2.24 -0.99
C ASP A 392 -32.06 -1.94 -2.45
N ALA A 393 -32.59 -0.74 -2.73
CA ALA A 393 -32.86 -0.27 -4.09
C ALA A 393 -31.58 -0.13 -4.91
N ALA A 394 -30.51 0.41 -4.32
CA ALA A 394 -29.21 0.54 -4.99
C ALA A 394 -28.58 -0.83 -5.28
N MET A 395 -28.63 -1.76 -4.35
CA MET A 395 -28.16 -3.13 -4.55
C MET A 395 -28.96 -3.86 -5.64
N GLN A 396 -30.28 -3.67 -5.68
CA GLN A 396 -31.10 -4.24 -6.76
C GLN A 396 -30.71 -3.66 -8.13
N THR A 397 -30.45 -2.34 -8.21
CA THR A 397 -29.98 -1.71 -9.44
C THR A 397 -28.62 -2.28 -9.91
N TYR A 398 -27.72 -2.55 -8.95
CA TYR A 398 -26.44 -3.22 -9.26
C TYR A 398 -26.69 -4.61 -9.85
N VAL A 399 -27.54 -5.43 -9.23
CA VAL A 399 -27.90 -6.77 -9.73
C VAL A 399 -28.54 -6.69 -11.12
N ASP A 400 -29.46 -5.77 -11.34
CA ASP A 400 -30.13 -5.57 -12.64
C ASP A 400 -29.13 -5.15 -13.73
N THR A 401 -28.03 -4.48 -13.34
CA THR A 401 -27.05 -3.97 -14.31
C THR A 401 -25.99 -5.02 -14.66
N VAL A 402 -25.42 -5.70 -13.67
CA VAL A 402 -24.27 -6.59 -13.87
C VAL A 402 -24.47 -8.02 -13.39
N GLY A 403 -25.65 -8.37 -12.86
CA GLY A 403 -25.93 -9.70 -12.30
C GLY A 403 -25.63 -10.84 -13.27
N SER A 404 -26.01 -10.71 -14.55
CA SER A 404 -25.70 -11.73 -15.56
C SER A 404 -24.20 -11.89 -15.83
N ILE A 405 -23.42 -10.82 -15.73
CA ILE A 405 -21.95 -10.86 -15.86
C ILE A 405 -21.37 -11.57 -14.65
N ILE A 406 -21.83 -11.21 -13.44
CA ILE A 406 -21.40 -11.85 -12.18
C ILE A 406 -21.73 -13.36 -12.21
N ASP A 407 -22.95 -13.73 -12.60
CA ASP A 407 -23.34 -15.15 -12.70
C ASP A 407 -22.44 -15.94 -13.65
N GLN A 408 -22.05 -15.35 -14.77
CA GLN A 408 -21.10 -15.98 -15.68
C GLN A 408 -19.70 -16.10 -15.06
N CYS A 409 -19.18 -15.07 -14.40
CA CYS A 409 -17.90 -15.13 -13.67
C CYS A 409 -17.93 -16.25 -12.61
N LEU A 410 -18.98 -16.32 -11.81
CA LEU A 410 -19.14 -17.34 -10.77
C LEU A 410 -19.29 -18.75 -11.35
N ALA A 411 -19.94 -18.90 -12.50
CA ALA A 411 -20.02 -20.17 -13.19
C ALA A 411 -18.67 -20.66 -13.73
N GLU A 412 -17.80 -19.74 -14.18
CA GLU A 412 -16.44 -20.07 -14.59
C GLU A 412 -15.54 -20.44 -13.40
N LEU A 413 -15.70 -19.76 -12.27
CA LEU A 413 -14.87 -19.94 -11.07
C LEU A 413 -15.25 -21.16 -10.22
N ASN A 414 -16.51 -21.58 -10.24
CA ASN A 414 -17.05 -22.69 -9.43
C ASN A 414 -17.12 -24.02 -10.22
N GLN A 415 -16.40 -24.15 -11.35
CA GLN A 415 -16.27 -25.41 -12.09
C GLN A 415 -15.24 -26.28 -11.43
#